data_68deb0baa6031887ec5c2eeb8108ea4b
#
_entry.id   68deb0baa6031887ec5c2eeb8108ea4b
#
_cell.length_a   1.000
_cell.length_b   1.000
_cell.length_c   1.000
_cell.angle_alpha   90.00
_cell.angle_beta   90.00
_cell.angle_gamma   90.00
#
_symmetry.space_group_name_H-M   'P 1'
#
loop_
_entity.id
_entity.type
_entity.pdbx_description
1 polymer ?
#
loop_
_entity_poly.entity_id
_entity_poly.type
_entity_poly.pdbx_seq_one_letter_code
_entity_poly.pdbx_strand_id
1 'polypeptide(L)'
;MAVADVQQTVQFYCENLGFELVMAVPESQDGVDQQLSDGKDYVYAALKKDDVSLMVQRIDSFCEDVAFVGKTDIGASVSFYIQGKGVEAFYEELKSKHIQLSELKLTWYGNKEFYLKDNNGYSLCFAEEAGK
;
A
#
# COMPACT_ATOMS: atom_id res chain seq x y z
N MET A 1 1.89 -1.52 -8.57
CA MET A 1 2.29 -2.51 -7.54
C MET A 1 1.61 -3.84 -7.81
N ALA A 2 2.38 -4.88 -7.99
CA ALA A 2 1.84 -6.22 -8.18
C ALA A 2 1.44 -6.84 -6.84
N VAL A 3 0.25 -7.39 -6.75
CA VAL A 3 -0.29 -7.94 -5.51
C VAL A 3 -0.91 -9.31 -5.74
N ALA A 4 -1.03 -10.10 -4.69
CA ALA A 4 -1.65 -11.42 -4.77
C ALA A 4 -3.17 -11.32 -4.85
N ASP A 5 -3.77 -10.46 -4.05
CA ASP A 5 -5.22 -10.29 -3.93
C ASP A 5 -5.53 -8.80 -3.82
N VAL A 6 -6.21 -8.26 -4.84
CA VAL A 6 -6.52 -6.82 -4.89
C VAL A 6 -7.45 -6.42 -3.74
N GLN A 7 -8.46 -7.21 -3.46
CA GLN A 7 -9.44 -6.88 -2.43
C GLN A 7 -8.82 -6.83 -1.04
N GLN A 8 -7.99 -7.81 -0.69
CA GLN A 8 -7.27 -7.81 0.58
C GLN A 8 -6.31 -6.63 0.69
N THR A 9 -5.65 -6.28 -0.40
CA THR A 9 -4.73 -5.14 -0.43
C THR A 9 -5.47 -3.83 -0.23
N VAL A 10 -6.60 -3.64 -0.92
CA VAL A 10 -7.43 -2.45 -0.75
C VAL A 10 -7.91 -2.34 0.71
N GLN A 11 -8.36 -3.44 1.30
CA GLN A 11 -8.79 -3.45 2.69
C GLN A 11 -7.66 -3.06 3.63
N PHE A 12 -6.47 -3.62 3.43
CA PHE A 12 -5.32 -3.30 4.26
C PHE A 12 -4.99 -1.80 4.22
N TYR A 13 -4.88 -1.24 3.02
CA TYR A 13 -4.49 0.16 2.85
C TYR A 13 -5.58 1.11 3.33
N CYS A 14 -6.84 0.80 3.08
CA CYS A 14 -7.95 1.66 3.49
C CYS A 14 -8.19 1.60 4.99
N GLU A 15 -8.21 0.41 5.58
CA GLU A 15 -8.52 0.24 6.99
C GLU A 15 -7.37 0.63 7.92
N ASN A 16 -6.13 0.41 7.49
CA ASN A 16 -4.97 0.61 8.35
C ASN A 16 -4.21 1.89 8.05
N LEU A 17 -4.12 2.28 6.80
CA LEU A 17 -3.24 3.37 6.37
C LEU A 17 -4.00 4.63 5.95
N GLY A 18 -5.33 4.60 5.96
CA GLY A 18 -6.14 5.78 5.66
C GLY A 18 -6.26 6.11 4.18
N PHE A 19 -5.98 5.15 3.30
CA PHE A 19 -6.21 5.34 1.88
C PHE A 19 -7.70 5.26 1.55
N GLU A 20 -8.09 5.87 0.45
CA GLU A 20 -9.43 5.81 -0.10
C GLU A 20 -9.41 5.07 -1.43
N LEU A 21 -10.40 4.22 -1.65
CA LEU A 21 -10.58 3.55 -2.94
C LEU A 21 -11.12 4.56 -3.95
N VAL A 22 -10.42 4.73 -5.07
CA VAL A 22 -10.88 5.56 -6.18
C VAL A 22 -11.73 4.74 -7.13
N MET A 23 -11.24 3.58 -7.54
CA MET A 23 -11.97 2.66 -8.41
C MET A 23 -11.32 1.28 -8.39
N ALA A 24 -12.09 0.28 -8.76
CA ALA A 24 -11.60 -1.08 -8.91
C ALA A 24 -12.14 -1.69 -10.20
N VAL A 25 -11.33 -2.55 -10.82
CA VAL A 25 -11.71 -3.24 -12.06
C VAL A 25 -11.93 -4.71 -11.74
N PRO A 26 -13.15 -5.23 -11.93
CA PRO A 26 -13.43 -6.65 -11.71
C PRO A 26 -12.70 -7.53 -12.71
N GLU A 27 -12.56 -8.81 -12.38
CA GLU A 27 -11.90 -9.80 -13.23
C GLU A 27 -12.53 -9.88 -14.63
N SER A 28 -13.84 -9.66 -14.70
CA SER A 28 -14.57 -9.64 -15.99
C SER A 28 -14.17 -8.49 -16.90
N GLN A 29 -13.61 -7.42 -16.34
CA GLN A 29 -13.15 -6.23 -17.07
C GLN A 29 -14.26 -5.57 -17.90
N ASP A 30 -15.50 -5.68 -17.47
CA ASP A 30 -16.67 -5.12 -18.15
C ASP A 30 -17.13 -3.78 -17.58
N GLY A 31 -16.28 -3.13 -16.81
CA GLY A 31 -16.55 -1.83 -16.21
C GLY A 31 -15.68 -1.59 -15.00
N VAL A 32 -16.01 -0.56 -14.24
CA VAL A 32 -15.30 -0.22 -13.01
C VAL A 32 -16.30 -0.11 -11.88
N ASP A 33 -15.87 -0.50 -10.68
CA ASP A 33 -16.65 -0.37 -9.45
C ASP A 33 -16.07 0.75 -8.60
N GLN A 34 -16.95 1.53 -7.99
CA GLN A 34 -16.55 2.58 -7.04
C GLN A 34 -16.35 2.03 -5.63
N GLN A 35 -16.88 0.85 -5.37
CA GLN A 35 -16.80 0.14 -4.09
C GLN A 35 -16.57 -1.33 -4.36
N LEU A 36 -15.89 -2.01 -3.43
CA LEU A 36 -15.69 -3.44 -3.53
C LEU A 36 -17.00 -4.19 -3.19
N SER A 37 -17.28 -5.22 -3.96
CA SER A 37 -18.42 -6.11 -3.70
C SER A 37 -17.92 -7.46 -3.18
N ASP A 38 -18.60 -8.00 -2.18
CA ASP A 38 -18.29 -9.32 -1.65
C ASP A 38 -18.47 -10.38 -2.73
N GLY A 39 -17.57 -11.35 -2.78
CA GLY A 39 -17.62 -12.44 -3.73
C GLY A 39 -17.17 -12.10 -5.14
N LYS A 40 -16.74 -10.87 -5.38
CA LYS A 40 -16.13 -10.46 -6.66
C LYS A 40 -14.62 -10.51 -6.55
N ASP A 41 -13.98 -10.97 -7.61
CA ASP A 41 -12.53 -10.88 -7.77
C ASP A 41 -12.18 -9.66 -8.60
N TYR A 42 -11.12 -8.96 -8.20
CA TYR A 42 -10.65 -7.75 -8.86
C TYR A 42 -9.23 -7.95 -9.38
N VAL A 43 -8.94 -7.35 -10.53
CA VAL A 43 -7.61 -7.41 -11.13
C VAL A 43 -6.81 -6.13 -10.95
N TYR A 44 -7.48 -5.02 -10.59
CA TYR A 44 -6.85 -3.71 -10.52
C TYR A 44 -7.64 -2.81 -9.58
N ALA A 45 -6.94 -1.92 -8.90
CA ALA A 45 -7.58 -0.85 -8.12
C ALA A 45 -6.67 0.37 -8.06
N ALA A 46 -7.27 1.53 -7.95
CA ALA A 46 -6.57 2.79 -7.70
C ALA A 46 -6.98 3.31 -6.33
N LEU A 47 -5.98 3.68 -5.55
CA LEU A 47 -6.13 4.20 -4.18
C LEU A 47 -5.50 5.58 -4.11
N LYS A 48 -5.98 6.40 -3.19
CA LYS A 48 -5.35 7.69 -2.92
C LYS A 48 -5.34 8.00 -1.43
N LYS A 49 -4.34 8.77 -1.02
CA LYS A 49 -4.26 9.38 0.30
C LYS A 49 -3.56 10.73 0.12
N ASP A 50 -4.26 11.83 0.41
CA ASP A 50 -3.75 13.18 0.18
C ASP A 50 -3.26 13.32 -1.28
N ASP A 51 -1.97 13.63 -1.48
CA ASP A 51 -1.39 13.79 -2.81
C ASP A 51 -0.78 12.48 -3.36
N VAL A 52 -0.93 11.37 -2.65
CA VAL A 52 -0.36 10.08 -3.06
C VAL A 52 -1.43 9.27 -3.79
N SER A 53 -1.10 8.81 -4.99
CA SER A 53 -1.90 7.85 -5.75
C SER A 53 -1.14 6.53 -5.82
N LEU A 54 -1.83 5.44 -5.56
CA LEU A 54 -1.27 4.10 -5.60
C LEU A 54 -2.18 3.21 -6.42
N MET A 55 -1.59 2.50 -7.38
CA MET A 55 -2.32 1.51 -8.18
C MET A 55 -1.83 0.13 -7.81
N VAL A 56 -2.78 -0.77 -7.57
CA VAL A 56 -2.49 -2.17 -7.26
C VAL A 56 -3.10 -3.04 -8.35
N GLN A 57 -2.38 -4.09 -8.74
CA GLN A 57 -2.80 -4.96 -9.82
C GLN A 57 -2.46 -6.40 -9.48
N ARG A 58 -3.41 -7.31 -9.69
CA ARG A 58 -3.16 -8.73 -9.43
C ARG A 58 -1.99 -9.21 -10.29
N ILE A 59 -1.12 -10.02 -9.71
CA ILE A 59 0.18 -10.38 -10.30
C ILE A 59 0.07 -10.95 -11.72
N ASP A 60 -0.93 -11.77 -12.00
CA ASP A 60 -1.15 -12.33 -13.34
C ASP A 60 -1.45 -11.25 -14.38
N SER A 61 -2.36 -10.36 -14.05
CA SER A 61 -2.70 -9.20 -14.90
C SER A 61 -1.52 -8.25 -15.05
N PHE A 62 -0.77 -8.02 -13.97
CA PHE A 62 0.43 -7.17 -14.00
C PHE A 62 1.48 -7.72 -14.95
N CYS A 63 1.77 -9.01 -14.90
CA CYS A 63 2.76 -9.63 -15.79
C CYS A 63 2.33 -9.61 -17.25
N GLU A 64 1.04 -9.62 -17.50
CA GLU A 64 0.46 -9.53 -18.84
C GLU A 64 0.62 -8.11 -19.42
N ASP A 65 0.28 -7.09 -18.60
CA ASP A 65 0.34 -5.69 -19.03
C ASP A 65 1.77 -5.15 -19.12
N VAL A 66 2.64 -5.59 -18.21
CA VAL A 66 4.03 -5.14 -18.17
C VAL A 66 4.93 -6.29 -18.62
N ALA A 67 4.66 -6.78 -19.82
CA ALA A 67 5.25 -8.03 -20.33
C ALA A 67 6.78 -7.99 -20.42
N PHE A 68 7.38 -6.82 -20.65
CA PHE A 68 8.84 -6.72 -20.76
C PHE A 68 9.57 -7.03 -19.44
N VAL A 69 8.89 -6.96 -18.32
CA VAL A 69 9.45 -7.33 -17.02
C VAL A 69 9.55 -8.84 -16.84
N GLY A 70 8.74 -9.58 -17.62
CA GLY A 70 8.67 -11.04 -17.53
C GLY A 70 7.98 -11.49 -16.25
N LYS A 71 8.29 -12.72 -15.83
CA LYS A 71 7.79 -13.23 -14.56
C LYS A 71 8.48 -12.52 -13.43
N THR A 72 7.70 -12.02 -12.46
CA THR A 72 8.23 -11.37 -11.28
C THR A 72 7.52 -11.91 -10.03
N ASP A 73 8.20 -11.82 -8.91
CA ASP A 73 7.65 -12.22 -7.62
C ASP A 73 7.22 -10.98 -6.84
N ILE A 74 6.25 -11.16 -5.96
CA ILE A 74 5.81 -10.14 -5.02
C ILE A 74 6.76 -10.17 -3.83
N GLY A 75 7.26 -8.99 -3.44
CA GLY A 75 8.13 -8.97 -2.27
C GLY A 75 8.78 -7.64 -1.97
N ALA A 76 9.63 -7.63 -0.96
CA ALA A 76 10.20 -6.46 -0.32
C ALA A 76 11.55 -6.01 -0.89
N SER A 77 11.80 -6.25 -2.18
CA SER A 77 13.00 -5.73 -2.84
C SER A 77 12.94 -4.23 -3.12
N VAL A 78 11.79 -3.60 -2.89
CA VAL A 78 11.57 -2.16 -3.01
C VAL A 78 10.94 -1.66 -1.72
N SER A 79 11.38 -0.49 -1.26
CA SER A 79 10.74 0.19 -0.14
C SER A 79 10.18 1.52 -0.63
N PHE A 80 8.94 1.80 -0.25
CA PHE A 80 8.28 3.06 -0.58
C PHE A 80 8.51 4.03 0.57
N TYR A 81 8.99 5.23 0.24
CA TYR A 81 9.28 6.26 1.22
C TYR A 81 8.19 7.32 1.18
N ILE A 82 7.45 7.45 2.27
CA ILE A 82 6.27 8.31 2.33
C ILE A 82 6.53 9.40 3.38
N GLN A 83 6.64 10.63 2.95
CA GLN A 83 6.81 11.77 3.82
C GLN A 83 5.45 12.36 4.20
N GLY A 84 5.30 12.75 5.45
CA GLY A 84 4.06 13.35 5.91
C GLY A 84 4.21 13.93 7.30
N LYS A 85 3.09 14.29 7.90
CA LYS A 85 3.01 14.83 9.25
C LYS A 85 2.30 13.84 10.16
N GLY A 86 2.54 13.98 11.48
CA GLY A 86 1.87 13.14 12.46
C GLY A 86 2.36 11.71 12.49
N VAL A 87 3.60 11.45 12.09
CA VAL A 87 4.17 10.10 12.01
C VAL A 87 4.18 9.42 13.38
N GLU A 88 4.51 10.14 14.45
CA GLU A 88 4.53 9.54 15.79
C GLU A 88 3.13 9.10 16.25
N ALA A 89 2.12 9.94 16.04
CA ALA A 89 0.74 9.60 16.37
C ALA A 89 0.24 8.42 15.53
N PHE A 90 0.60 8.41 14.26
CA PHE A 90 0.26 7.32 13.36
C PHE A 90 0.93 6.00 13.78
N TYR A 91 2.19 6.06 14.19
CA TYR A 91 2.91 4.89 14.71
C TYR A 91 2.20 4.32 15.94
N GLU A 92 1.80 5.17 16.89
CA GLU A 92 1.09 4.75 18.10
C GLU A 92 -0.27 4.11 17.76
N GLU A 93 -0.97 4.67 16.78
CA GLU A 93 -2.23 4.10 16.29
C GLU A 93 -2.03 2.71 15.70
N LEU A 94 -0.97 2.52 14.91
CA LEU A 94 -0.68 1.24 14.26
C LEU A 94 -0.23 0.16 15.24
N LYS A 95 0.33 0.52 16.38
CA LYS A 95 0.78 -0.45 17.39
C LYS A 95 -0.36 -1.31 17.94
N SER A 96 -1.59 -0.81 17.91
CA SER A 96 -2.77 -1.56 18.35
C SER A 96 -3.29 -2.53 17.30
N LYS A 97 -2.74 -2.49 16.09
CA LYS A 97 -3.14 -3.33 14.97
C LYS A 97 -2.09 -4.43 14.76
N HIS A 98 -2.51 -5.56 14.20
CA HIS A 98 -1.60 -6.69 13.97
C HIS A 98 -0.77 -6.49 12.69
N ILE A 99 0.09 -5.47 12.71
CA ILE A 99 0.95 -5.11 11.59
C ILE A 99 2.40 -5.19 12.06
N GLN A 100 3.26 -5.74 11.22
CA GLN A 100 4.68 -5.81 11.52
C GLN A 100 5.30 -4.42 11.34
N LEU A 101 5.76 -3.85 12.45
CA LEU A 101 6.36 -2.52 12.51
C LEU A 101 7.80 -2.60 12.98
N SER A 102 8.65 -1.71 12.45
CA SER A 102 9.95 -1.43 13.07
C SER A 102 9.77 -0.46 14.23
N GLU A 103 10.84 -0.18 14.96
CA GLU A 103 10.82 0.87 15.98
C GLU A 103 10.76 2.25 15.32
N LEU A 104 10.07 3.18 15.97
CA LEU A 104 10.10 4.60 15.58
C LEU A 104 11.48 5.16 15.96
N LYS A 105 12.18 5.69 14.99
CA LYS A 105 13.54 6.20 15.15
C LYS A 105 13.64 7.66 14.80
N LEU A 106 14.46 8.40 15.56
CA LEU A 106 15.00 9.67 15.12
C LEU A 106 16.30 9.38 14.36
N THR A 107 16.29 9.61 13.05
CA THR A 107 17.44 9.31 12.20
C THR A 107 18.55 10.34 12.37
N TRP A 108 19.78 9.99 11.94
CA TRP A 108 20.92 10.92 12.01
C TRP A 108 20.72 12.15 11.11
N TYR A 109 19.87 12.04 10.08
CA TYR A 109 19.55 13.16 9.18
C TYR A 109 18.31 13.93 9.62
N GLY A 110 17.80 13.69 10.82
CA GLY A 110 16.79 14.53 11.45
C GLY A 110 15.34 14.19 11.15
N ASN A 111 15.04 12.96 10.75
CA ASN A 111 13.67 12.53 10.51
C ASN A 111 13.20 11.54 11.57
N LYS A 112 11.91 11.59 11.89
CA LYS A 112 11.24 10.51 12.63
C LYS A 112 10.72 9.52 11.59
N GLU A 113 11.18 8.27 11.68
CA GLU A 113 10.85 7.24 10.68
C GLU A 113 10.51 5.92 11.33
N PHE A 114 9.60 5.18 10.69
CA PHE A 114 9.41 3.77 10.97
C PHE A 114 9.05 3.05 9.68
N TYR A 115 9.27 1.73 9.69
CA TYR A 115 8.93 0.86 8.57
C TYR A 115 7.78 -0.05 8.95
N LEU A 116 6.97 -0.41 7.96
CA LEU A 116 5.98 -1.47 8.11
C LEU A 116 6.00 -2.39 6.90
N LYS A 117 5.50 -3.60 7.09
CA LYS A 117 5.21 -4.51 5.99
C LYS A 117 3.72 -4.50 5.71
N ASP A 118 3.36 -4.40 4.43
CA ASP A 118 1.96 -4.54 4.05
C ASP A 118 1.56 -6.02 3.95
N ASN A 119 0.35 -6.28 3.52
CA ASN A 119 -0.20 -7.63 3.39
C ASN A 119 0.47 -8.47 2.30
N ASN A 120 1.26 -7.85 1.42
CA ASN A 120 2.02 -8.54 0.36
C ASN A 120 3.50 -8.70 0.71
N GLY A 121 3.94 -8.16 1.84
CA GLY A 121 5.35 -8.15 2.20
C GLY A 121 6.14 -6.97 1.67
N TYR A 122 5.48 -5.97 1.06
CA TYR A 122 6.16 -4.75 0.64
C TYR A 122 6.52 -3.89 1.84
N SER A 123 7.67 -3.24 1.76
CA SER A 123 8.15 -2.33 2.79
C SER A 123 7.66 -0.91 2.53
N LEU A 124 7.08 -0.28 3.54
CA LEU A 124 6.71 1.13 3.52
C LEU A 124 7.44 1.84 4.64
N CYS A 125 8.05 2.99 4.34
CA CYS A 125 8.67 3.85 5.33
C CYS A 125 7.86 5.13 5.46
N PHE A 126 7.43 5.44 6.67
CA PHE A 126 6.74 6.70 6.96
C PHE A 126 7.70 7.62 7.69
N ALA A 127 7.86 8.84 7.18
CA ALA A 127 8.88 9.77 7.64
C ALA A 127 8.32 11.17 7.82
N GLU A 128 8.77 11.82 8.87
CA GLU A 128 8.46 13.22 9.15
C GLU A 128 9.74 13.94 9.57
N GLU A 129 9.98 15.10 8.99
CA GLU A 129 11.11 15.94 9.37
C GLU A 129 10.91 16.45 10.79
N ALA A 130 11.85 16.12 11.68
CA ALA A 130 11.79 16.49 13.08
C ALA A 130 12.55 17.79 13.34
N GLY A 131 12.08 18.56 14.34
CA GLY A 131 12.84 19.68 14.87
C GLY A 131 12.79 20.97 14.08
N LYS A 132 11.77 21.18 13.31
CA LYS A 132 11.53 22.48 12.64
C LYS A 132 10.31 23.17 13.15
#